data_739863bca1061b7f2981f0ca88a40599
#
_entry.id   739863bca1061b7f2981f0ca88a40599
#
_cell.length_a   1.000
_cell.length_b   1.000
_cell.length_c   1.000
_cell.angle_alpha   90.00
_cell.angle_beta   90.00
_cell.angle_gamma   90.00
#
_symmetry.space_group_name_H-M   'P 1'
#
loop_
_entity.id
_entity.type
_entity.pdbx_description
1 polymer ?
#
loop_
_entity_poly.entity_id
_entity_poly.type
_entity_poly.pdbx_seq_one_letter_code
_entity_poly.pdbx_strand_id
1 'polypeptide(L)'
;MGFDQRLAEVRTGFERSFWVANVSELFERLSYYAAFASLARYLHEALDFPTERAADLSGLFGGLVWFLAIFGGAIADRLGFRRALAIAYLILAGSYFLLGSLGAPWLAPLRNAVPLVALVTFVLMLPALGVALVKPSVVGTTARASNENVRSIGYSIYYTLVNIGGALGPFVASWVHRHLSVENVFRVAAASVFLMFFAVLLLFREPQKSGDAKTASLAETMRNFGRVVANPKFMLFLLIFSGYWIVYWQEFITLPIYIHDYVDPKADTERMLSTGPLVVIAFTVAFSVLTQKISAFRAVLLGTLISMVAFAILALHSSIYAAYATLVVIAVGELIQQPRYYDYISRLAPPGQQGTYMGFAFLPLGIGSFLAGRIGGALLHRFGEVQHRPQLFLWALTAIGLGTTFLLWIYDRIVKPSAIETGK
;
A
#
# COMPACT_ATOMS: atom_id res chain seq x y z
N MET A 1 -26.15 3.54 -27.57
CA MET A 1 -26.04 2.16 -27.12
C MET A 1 -26.97 1.93 -25.95
N GLY A 2 -27.86 0.93 -26.04
CA GLY A 2 -28.80 0.59 -24.97
C GLY A 2 -28.06 -0.11 -23.80
N PHE A 3 -28.67 -0.09 -22.61
CA PHE A 3 -28.08 -0.71 -21.39
C PHE A 3 -27.77 -2.21 -21.59
N ASP A 4 -28.67 -2.93 -22.29
CA ASP A 4 -28.51 -4.36 -22.59
C ASP A 4 -27.33 -4.67 -23.52
N GLN A 5 -27.05 -3.78 -24.49
CA GLN A 5 -25.88 -3.90 -25.37
C GLN A 5 -24.58 -3.73 -24.59
N ARG A 6 -24.52 -2.76 -23.66
CA ARG A 6 -23.35 -2.57 -22.78
C ARG A 6 -23.15 -3.73 -21.84
N LEU A 7 -24.22 -4.31 -21.28
CA LEU A 7 -24.13 -5.50 -20.44
C LEU A 7 -23.59 -6.71 -21.21
N ALA A 8 -24.03 -6.91 -22.46
CA ALA A 8 -23.52 -7.97 -23.31
C ALA A 8 -22.04 -7.77 -23.66
N GLU A 9 -21.62 -6.55 -23.99
CA GLU A 9 -20.20 -6.20 -24.23
C GLU A 9 -19.33 -6.47 -22.99
N VAL A 10 -19.79 -6.12 -21.80
CA VAL A 10 -19.05 -6.40 -20.55
C VAL A 10 -18.94 -7.90 -20.31
N ARG A 11 -20.00 -8.67 -20.59
CA ARG A 11 -20.03 -10.12 -20.38
C ARG A 11 -19.06 -10.87 -21.31
N THR A 12 -18.85 -10.39 -22.53
CA THR A 12 -18.01 -11.05 -23.54
C THR A 12 -16.65 -10.36 -23.75
N GLY A 13 -16.44 -9.19 -23.15
CA GLY A 13 -15.28 -8.34 -23.37
C GLY A 13 -14.02 -8.70 -22.58
N PHE A 14 -14.11 -9.71 -21.70
CA PHE A 14 -13.00 -10.14 -20.86
C PHE A 14 -12.64 -11.59 -21.09
N GLU A 15 -11.36 -11.87 -21.36
CA GLU A 15 -10.84 -13.22 -21.43
C GLU A 15 -10.83 -13.90 -20.04
N ARG A 16 -10.76 -15.24 -20.03
CA ARG A 16 -10.62 -16.02 -18.79
C ARG A 16 -9.45 -15.56 -17.94
N SER A 17 -8.34 -15.20 -18.55
CA SER A 17 -7.12 -14.74 -17.88
C SER A 17 -7.34 -13.45 -17.08
N PHE A 18 -8.23 -12.56 -17.56
CA PHE A 18 -8.64 -11.36 -16.81
C PHE A 18 -9.21 -11.73 -15.44
N TRP A 19 -10.17 -12.65 -15.41
CA TRP A 19 -10.83 -13.05 -14.17
C TRP A 19 -9.88 -13.79 -13.22
N VAL A 20 -9.07 -14.71 -13.75
CA VAL A 20 -8.07 -15.44 -12.93
C VAL A 20 -7.09 -14.48 -12.29
N ALA A 21 -6.55 -13.51 -13.03
CA ALA A 21 -5.61 -12.54 -12.50
C ALA A 21 -6.26 -11.64 -11.43
N ASN A 22 -7.42 -11.08 -11.72
CA ASN A 22 -8.07 -10.14 -10.82
C ASN A 22 -8.62 -10.81 -9.54
N VAL A 23 -9.14 -12.04 -9.63
CA VAL A 23 -9.54 -12.80 -8.46
C VAL A 23 -8.32 -13.21 -7.62
N SER A 24 -7.22 -13.62 -8.27
CA SER A 24 -6.00 -13.93 -7.54
C SER A 24 -5.38 -12.72 -6.84
N GLU A 25 -5.48 -11.52 -7.45
CA GLU A 25 -5.09 -10.25 -6.81
C GLU A 25 -5.98 -9.94 -5.59
N LEU A 26 -7.30 -10.16 -5.67
CA LEU A 26 -8.19 -9.99 -4.52
C LEU A 26 -7.70 -10.79 -3.31
N PHE A 27 -7.41 -12.09 -3.50
CA PHE A 27 -6.94 -12.95 -2.41
C PHE A 27 -5.53 -12.58 -1.94
N GLU A 28 -4.68 -12.12 -2.85
CA GLU A 28 -3.36 -11.61 -2.49
C GLU A 28 -3.47 -10.32 -1.68
N ARG A 29 -4.29 -9.37 -2.11
CA ARG A 29 -4.55 -8.13 -1.35
C ARG A 29 -5.14 -8.41 0.02
N LEU A 30 -6.12 -9.31 0.11
CA LEU A 30 -6.67 -9.76 1.39
C LEU A 30 -5.56 -10.30 2.30
N SER A 31 -4.70 -11.17 1.78
CA SER A 31 -3.59 -11.77 2.53
C SER A 31 -2.55 -10.71 2.95
N TYR A 32 -2.19 -9.80 2.05
CA TYR A 32 -1.27 -8.71 2.32
C TYR A 32 -1.77 -7.79 3.45
N TYR A 33 -3.02 -7.31 3.33
CA TYR A 33 -3.58 -6.41 4.33
C TYR A 33 -3.86 -7.10 5.66
N ALA A 34 -4.24 -8.39 5.65
CA ALA A 34 -4.35 -9.18 6.87
C ALA A 34 -2.99 -9.30 7.59
N ALA A 35 -1.95 -9.68 6.84
CA ALA A 35 -0.60 -9.81 7.37
C ALA A 35 -0.05 -8.47 7.87
N PHE A 36 -0.22 -7.38 7.11
CA PHE A 36 0.31 -6.07 7.47
C PHE A 36 -0.41 -5.45 8.67
N ALA A 37 -1.74 -5.63 8.77
CA ALA A 37 -2.53 -5.17 9.91
C ALA A 37 -2.10 -5.82 11.25
N SER A 38 -1.64 -7.07 11.20
CA SER A 38 -1.19 -7.80 12.39
C SER A 38 0.32 -7.71 12.64
N LEU A 39 1.12 -7.24 11.66
CA LEU A 39 2.58 -7.40 11.68
C LEU A 39 3.24 -6.71 12.87
N ALA A 40 2.95 -5.42 13.09
CA ALA A 40 3.60 -4.65 14.15
C ALA A 40 3.32 -5.25 15.54
N ARG A 41 2.07 -5.61 15.80
CA ARG A 41 1.65 -6.28 17.04
C ARG A 41 2.25 -7.67 17.17
N TYR A 42 2.28 -8.46 16.10
CA TYR A 42 2.90 -9.78 16.11
C TYR A 42 4.39 -9.70 16.50
N LEU A 43 5.12 -8.75 15.89
CA LEU A 43 6.52 -8.55 16.23
C LEU A 43 6.71 -8.11 17.68
N HIS A 44 5.85 -7.21 18.18
CA HIS A 44 5.93 -6.67 19.52
C HIS A 44 5.45 -7.67 20.58
N GLU A 45 4.26 -8.23 20.44
CA GLU A 45 3.61 -9.04 21.48
C GLU A 45 3.99 -10.53 21.43
N ALA A 46 4.16 -11.12 20.22
CA ALA A 46 4.41 -12.55 20.08
C ALA A 46 5.91 -12.90 19.94
N LEU A 47 6.73 -11.98 19.42
CA LEU A 47 8.16 -12.18 19.28
C LEU A 47 9.00 -11.32 20.24
N ASP A 48 8.37 -10.61 21.17
CA ASP A 48 8.99 -9.79 22.23
C ASP A 48 9.97 -8.73 21.70
N PHE A 49 9.73 -8.18 20.49
CA PHE A 49 10.56 -7.08 20.01
C PHE A 49 10.17 -5.77 20.70
N PRO A 50 11.15 -4.94 21.09
CA PRO A 50 10.87 -3.57 21.51
C PRO A 50 10.07 -2.81 20.47
N THR A 51 9.20 -1.87 20.91
CA THR A 51 8.33 -1.06 20.05
C THR A 51 9.08 -0.45 18.85
N GLU A 52 10.26 0.14 19.11
CA GLU A 52 11.09 0.71 18.04
C GLU A 52 11.47 -0.33 16.97
N ARG A 53 11.84 -1.53 17.39
CA ARG A 53 12.27 -2.58 16.47
C ARG A 53 11.11 -3.18 15.70
N ALA A 54 9.96 -3.37 16.35
CA ALA A 54 8.75 -3.85 15.71
C ALA A 54 8.26 -2.84 14.64
N ALA A 55 8.32 -1.54 14.95
CA ALA A 55 8.00 -0.48 14.01
C ALA A 55 9.02 -0.39 12.87
N ASP A 56 10.34 -0.46 13.14
CA ASP A 56 11.40 -0.47 12.13
C ASP A 56 11.20 -1.61 11.11
N LEU A 57 10.96 -2.83 11.58
CA LEU A 57 10.76 -4.01 10.74
C LEU A 57 9.47 -3.92 9.91
N SER A 58 8.39 -3.40 10.49
CA SER A 58 7.13 -3.18 9.79
C SER A 58 7.27 -2.08 8.71
N GLY A 59 7.98 -1.01 9.02
CA GLY A 59 8.31 0.05 8.06
C GLY A 59 9.22 -0.43 6.94
N LEU A 60 10.21 -1.28 7.25
CA LEU A 60 11.07 -1.93 6.27
C LEU A 60 10.25 -2.79 5.30
N PHE A 61 9.34 -3.62 5.81
CA PHE A 61 8.48 -4.45 4.98
C PHE A 61 7.66 -3.61 4.00
N GLY A 62 6.90 -2.62 4.50
CA GLY A 62 6.10 -1.74 3.64
C GLY A 62 6.96 -0.94 2.65
N GLY A 63 8.13 -0.45 3.10
CA GLY A 63 9.06 0.28 2.24
C GLY A 63 9.58 -0.56 1.08
N LEU A 64 9.99 -1.80 1.34
CA LEU A 64 10.47 -2.74 0.32
C LEU A 64 9.39 -3.11 -0.69
N VAL A 65 8.15 -3.34 -0.24
CA VAL A 65 7.00 -3.63 -1.13
C VAL A 65 6.85 -2.56 -2.20
N TRP A 66 6.85 -1.30 -1.82
CA TRP A 66 6.66 -0.19 -2.75
C TRP A 66 7.89 0.13 -3.58
N PHE A 67 9.09 0.03 -2.98
CA PHE A 67 10.34 0.26 -3.69
C PHE A 67 10.59 -0.79 -4.78
N LEU A 68 10.40 -2.07 -4.47
CA LEU A 68 10.62 -3.15 -5.42
C LEU A 68 9.55 -3.21 -6.53
N ALA A 69 8.34 -2.69 -6.27
CA ALA A 69 7.30 -2.60 -7.30
C ALA A 69 7.72 -1.76 -8.51
N ILE A 70 8.64 -0.80 -8.33
CA ILE A 70 9.19 0.03 -9.42
C ILE A 70 9.90 -0.84 -10.48
N PHE A 71 10.54 -1.93 -10.06
CA PHE A 71 11.30 -2.83 -10.93
C PHE A 71 10.49 -4.05 -11.40
N GLY A 72 9.44 -4.40 -10.68
CA GLY A 72 8.65 -5.61 -10.89
C GLY A 72 8.05 -5.73 -12.29
N GLY A 73 7.63 -4.61 -12.87
CA GLY A 73 7.07 -4.56 -14.22
C GLY A 73 8.02 -5.07 -15.30
N ALA A 74 9.28 -4.62 -15.27
CA ALA A 74 10.29 -5.05 -16.25
C ALA A 74 10.61 -6.55 -16.13
N ILE A 75 10.56 -7.10 -14.94
CA ILE A 75 10.77 -8.53 -14.68
C ILE A 75 9.56 -9.33 -15.17
N ALA A 76 8.34 -8.89 -14.84
CA ALA A 76 7.10 -9.55 -15.24
C ALA A 76 6.93 -9.60 -16.76
N ASP A 77 7.26 -8.53 -17.49
CA ASP A 77 7.21 -8.49 -18.95
C ASP A 77 8.18 -9.48 -19.63
N ARG A 78 9.31 -9.77 -18.99
CA ARG A 78 10.30 -10.74 -19.50
C ARG A 78 9.91 -12.19 -19.20
N LEU A 79 9.42 -12.46 -17.98
CA LEU A 79 9.04 -13.80 -17.56
C LEU A 79 7.75 -14.27 -18.24
N GLY A 80 6.90 -13.32 -18.66
CA GLY A 80 5.49 -13.54 -18.97
C GLY A 80 4.65 -13.55 -17.70
N PHE A 81 3.40 -13.09 -17.80
CA PHE A 81 2.56 -12.85 -16.63
C PHE A 81 2.20 -14.14 -15.88
N ARG A 82 2.00 -15.25 -16.58
CA ARG A 82 1.71 -16.54 -15.94
C ARG A 82 2.84 -17.00 -15.03
N ARG A 83 4.08 -16.96 -15.52
CA ARG A 83 5.25 -17.38 -14.75
C ARG A 83 5.53 -16.40 -13.61
N ALA A 84 5.43 -15.09 -13.87
CA ALA A 84 5.62 -14.07 -12.87
C ALA A 84 4.65 -14.21 -11.70
N LEU A 85 3.35 -14.42 -11.97
CA LEU A 85 2.32 -14.65 -10.94
C LEU A 85 2.55 -15.95 -10.18
N ALA A 86 2.88 -17.05 -10.87
CA ALA A 86 3.14 -18.34 -10.21
C ALA A 86 4.35 -18.24 -9.25
N ILE A 87 5.46 -17.66 -9.70
CA ILE A 87 6.65 -17.42 -8.85
C ILE A 87 6.30 -16.52 -7.66
N ALA A 88 5.57 -15.43 -7.91
CA ALA A 88 5.15 -14.50 -6.88
C ALA A 88 4.32 -15.18 -5.79
N TYR A 89 3.29 -15.93 -6.17
CA TYR A 89 2.44 -16.62 -5.20
C TYR A 89 3.16 -17.72 -4.43
N LEU A 90 4.12 -18.40 -5.05
CA LEU A 90 4.96 -19.38 -4.34
C LEU A 90 5.87 -18.70 -3.30
N ILE A 91 6.50 -17.58 -3.67
CA ILE A 91 7.30 -16.78 -2.75
C ILE A 91 6.43 -16.26 -1.59
N LEU A 92 5.26 -15.69 -1.90
CA LEU A 92 4.34 -15.17 -0.89
C LEU A 92 3.85 -16.26 0.06
N ALA A 93 3.46 -17.42 -0.46
CA ALA A 93 3.03 -18.56 0.36
C ALA A 93 4.13 -19.01 1.32
N GLY A 94 5.34 -19.24 0.80
CA GLY A 94 6.49 -19.63 1.61
C GLY A 94 6.85 -18.60 2.67
N SER A 95 6.87 -17.32 2.30
CA SER A 95 7.25 -16.23 3.20
C SER A 95 6.23 -16.00 4.32
N TYR A 96 4.92 -15.99 4.01
CA TYR A 96 3.89 -15.87 5.05
C TYR A 96 3.85 -17.11 5.95
N PHE A 97 4.06 -18.31 5.40
CA PHE A 97 4.17 -19.52 6.22
C PHE A 97 5.36 -19.45 7.18
N LEU A 98 6.54 -19.03 6.69
CA LEU A 98 7.73 -18.84 7.53
C LEU A 98 7.47 -17.77 8.60
N LEU A 99 6.88 -16.64 8.23
CA LEU A 99 6.57 -15.56 9.16
C LEU A 99 5.66 -16.05 10.30
N GLY A 100 4.58 -16.76 9.98
CA GLY A 100 3.68 -17.36 10.98
C GLY A 100 4.28 -18.55 11.73
N SER A 101 5.48 -18.99 11.38
CA SER A 101 6.17 -20.13 12.01
C SER A 101 7.41 -19.72 12.78
N LEU A 102 7.75 -18.43 12.86
CA LEU A 102 8.98 -17.95 13.53
C LEU A 102 9.05 -18.39 14.99
N GLY A 103 7.93 -18.49 15.71
CA GLY A 103 7.84 -19.03 17.07
C GLY A 103 7.85 -20.56 17.16
N ALA A 104 7.74 -21.30 16.04
CA ALA A 104 7.55 -22.74 16.06
C ALA A 104 8.81 -23.52 16.53
N PRO A 105 8.63 -24.66 17.24
CA PRO A 105 9.74 -25.46 17.75
C PRO A 105 10.71 -25.95 16.66
N TRP A 106 10.22 -26.28 15.49
CA TRP A 106 11.05 -26.79 14.38
C TRP A 106 12.01 -25.73 13.79
N LEU A 107 11.75 -24.42 14.00
CA LEU A 107 12.65 -23.34 13.67
C LEU A 107 13.64 -22.97 14.80
N ALA A 108 13.53 -23.59 15.97
CA ALA A 108 14.42 -23.31 17.09
C ALA A 108 15.92 -23.46 16.76
N PRO A 109 16.37 -24.50 16.01
CA PRO A 109 17.78 -24.60 15.63
C PRO A 109 18.28 -23.39 14.82
N LEU A 110 17.45 -22.88 13.90
CA LEU A 110 17.79 -21.71 13.09
C LEU A 110 17.79 -20.42 13.92
N ARG A 111 16.81 -20.26 14.83
CA ARG A 111 16.76 -19.10 15.74
C ARG A 111 17.95 -19.06 16.72
N ASN A 112 18.46 -20.23 17.10
CA ASN A 112 19.64 -20.31 17.96
C ASN A 112 20.94 -20.04 17.20
N ALA A 113 20.96 -20.29 15.90
CA ALA A 113 22.14 -20.09 15.05
C ALA A 113 22.23 -18.66 14.47
N VAL A 114 21.09 -17.97 14.31
CA VAL A 114 21.02 -16.65 13.66
C VAL A 114 20.24 -15.69 14.57
N PRO A 115 20.71 -14.43 14.76
CA PRO A 115 19.96 -13.43 15.50
C PRO A 115 18.53 -13.28 14.96
N LEU A 116 17.52 -13.31 15.84
CA LEU A 116 16.10 -13.28 15.46
C LEU A 116 15.79 -12.08 14.55
N VAL A 117 16.38 -10.91 14.82
CA VAL A 117 16.22 -9.70 13.99
C VAL A 117 16.65 -9.98 12.54
N ALA A 118 17.79 -10.64 12.33
CA ALA A 118 18.30 -10.93 10.99
C ALA A 118 17.38 -11.93 10.26
N LEU A 119 16.91 -12.95 10.98
CA LEU A 119 15.97 -13.94 10.44
C LEU A 119 14.65 -13.28 10.04
N VAL A 120 14.06 -12.45 10.91
CA VAL A 120 12.82 -11.72 10.62
C VAL A 120 13.02 -10.77 9.44
N THR A 121 14.11 -10.01 9.42
CA THR A 121 14.45 -9.10 8.30
C THR A 121 14.47 -9.87 6.98
N PHE A 122 15.17 -11.00 6.93
CA PHE A 122 15.24 -11.84 5.73
C PHE A 122 13.86 -12.34 5.30
N VAL A 123 13.05 -12.86 6.25
CA VAL A 123 11.70 -13.37 5.97
C VAL A 123 10.78 -12.26 5.45
N LEU A 124 10.89 -11.03 5.97
CA LEU A 124 10.10 -9.89 5.53
C LEU A 124 10.49 -9.35 4.13
N MET A 125 11.72 -9.60 3.68
CA MET A 125 12.13 -9.24 2.32
C MET A 125 11.43 -10.09 1.24
N LEU A 126 11.12 -11.35 1.55
CA LEU A 126 10.54 -12.30 0.59
C LEU A 126 9.14 -11.87 0.10
N PRO A 127 8.15 -11.52 0.96
CA PRO A 127 6.86 -11.08 0.48
C PRO A 127 6.94 -9.79 -0.36
N ALA A 128 7.89 -8.91 -0.06
CA ALA A 128 8.09 -7.70 -0.86
C ALA A 128 8.49 -8.03 -2.31
N LEU A 129 9.34 -9.06 -2.51
CA LEU A 129 9.68 -9.58 -3.84
C LEU A 129 8.46 -10.16 -4.56
N GLY A 130 7.61 -10.92 -3.83
CA GLY A 130 6.39 -11.50 -4.37
C GLY A 130 5.41 -10.42 -4.85
N VAL A 131 5.08 -9.46 -3.99
CA VAL A 131 4.15 -8.35 -4.29
C VAL A 131 4.64 -7.51 -5.47
N ALA A 132 5.96 -7.29 -5.58
CA ALA A 132 6.54 -6.54 -6.68
C ALA A 132 6.24 -7.17 -8.06
N LEU A 133 6.09 -8.49 -8.15
CA LEU A 133 5.75 -9.18 -9.38
C LEU A 133 4.23 -9.26 -9.63
N VAL A 134 3.42 -9.37 -8.58
CA VAL A 134 1.96 -9.53 -8.71
C VAL A 134 1.34 -8.31 -9.39
N LYS A 135 1.55 -7.13 -8.81
CA LYS A 135 0.86 -5.90 -9.23
C LYS A 135 1.02 -5.57 -10.72
N PRO A 136 2.24 -5.51 -11.29
CA PRO A 136 2.39 -5.24 -12.72
C PRO A 136 1.86 -6.37 -13.60
N SER A 137 1.92 -7.63 -13.15
CA SER A 137 1.38 -8.77 -13.89
C SER A 137 -0.13 -8.72 -14.01
N VAL A 138 -0.85 -8.37 -12.93
CA VAL A 138 -2.32 -8.27 -12.94
C VAL A 138 -2.77 -7.05 -13.75
N VAL A 139 -2.13 -5.89 -13.56
CA VAL A 139 -2.43 -4.67 -14.34
C VAL A 139 -2.17 -4.90 -15.82
N GLY A 140 -1.03 -5.53 -16.16
CA GLY A 140 -0.70 -5.90 -17.54
C GLY A 140 -1.67 -6.91 -18.15
N THR A 141 -2.10 -7.91 -17.36
CA THR A 141 -3.15 -8.87 -17.78
C THR A 141 -4.48 -8.16 -18.01
N THR A 142 -4.89 -7.28 -17.10
CA THR A 142 -6.11 -6.47 -17.26
C THR A 142 -6.10 -5.68 -18.55
N ALA A 143 -4.95 -5.08 -18.92
CA ALA A 143 -4.81 -4.36 -20.19
C ALA A 143 -4.94 -5.25 -21.41
N ARG A 144 -4.32 -6.45 -21.40
CA ARG A 144 -4.21 -7.33 -22.56
C ARG A 144 -5.39 -8.28 -22.73
N ALA A 145 -6.02 -8.69 -21.62
CA ALA A 145 -7.14 -9.62 -21.59
C ALA A 145 -8.52 -8.93 -21.56
N SER A 146 -8.57 -7.62 -21.88
CA SER A 146 -9.76 -6.81 -22.01
C SER A 146 -9.84 -6.23 -23.42
N ASN A 147 -10.98 -6.35 -24.07
CA ASN A 147 -11.26 -5.66 -25.33
C ASN A 147 -11.19 -4.14 -25.14
N GLU A 148 -10.80 -3.38 -26.16
CA GLU A 148 -10.62 -1.92 -26.07
C GLU A 148 -11.83 -1.18 -25.52
N ASN A 149 -13.04 -1.58 -25.94
CA ASN A 149 -14.30 -0.96 -25.55
C ASN A 149 -14.63 -1.11 -24.04
N VAL A 150 -14.13 -2.16 -23.39
CA VAL A 150 -14.40 -2.47 -21.98
C VAL A 150 -13.18 -2.35 -21.08
N ARG A 151 -12.01 -1.98 -21.62
CA ARG A 151 -10.74 -1.90 -20.86
C ARG A 151 -10.84 -0.96 -19.65
N SER A 152 -11.50 0.17 -19.79
CA SER A 152 -11.74 1.11 -18.69
C SER A 152 -12.57 0.47 -17.56
N ILE A 153 -13.59 -0.32 -17.93
CA ILE A 153 -14.40 -1.09 -16.97
C ILE A 153 -13.52 -2.16 -16.30
N GLY A 154 -12.62 -2.80 -17.06
CA GLY A 154 -11.66 -3.77 -16.53
C GLY A 154 -10.78 -3.18 -15.44
N TYR A 155 -10.25 -1.98 -15.62
CA TYR A 155 -9.50 -1.29 -14.57
C TYR A 155 -10.37 -0.90 -13.37
N SER A 156 -11.64 -0.56 -13.58
CA SER A 156 -12.56 -0.29 -12.48
C SER A 156 -12.85 -1.55 -11.66
N ILE A 157 -13.02 -2.71 -12.31
CA ILE A 157 -13.18 -4.00 -11.64
C ILE A 157 -11.91 -4.33 -10.83
N TYR A 158 -10.72 -4.22 -11.45
CA TYR A 158 -9.44 -4.40 -10.78
C TYR A 158 -9.36 -3.56 -9.50
N TYR A 159 -9.58 -2.24 -9.60
CA TYR A 159 -9.51 -1.34 -8.48
C TYR A 159 -10.51 -1.67 -7.37
N THR A 160 -11.73 -2.06 -7.75
CA THR A 160 -12.76 -2.50 -6.79
C THR A 160 -12.34 -3.75 -6.04
N LEU A 161 -11.81 -4.75 -6.73
CA LEU A 161 -11.35 -6.00 -6.11
C LEU A 161 -10.16 -5.78 -5.16
N VAL A 162 -9.22 -4.91 -5.54
CA VAL A 162 -8.11 -4.48 -4.65
C VAL A 162 -8.63 -3.87 -3.36
N ASN A 163 -9.61 -2.96 -3.44
CA ASN A 163 -10.19 -2.32 -2.26
C ASN A 163 -11.03 -3.29 -1.40
N ILE A 164 -11.75 -4.22 -2.03
CA ILE A 164 -12.45 -5.29 -1.30
C ILE A 164 -11.43 -6.14 -0.51
N GLY A 165 -10.33 -6.54 -1.13
CA GLY A 165 -9.25 -7.26 -0.45
C GLY A 165 -8.67 -6.46 0.72
N GLY A 166 -8.45 -5.16 0.52
CA GLY A 166 -7.97 -4.25 1.56
C GLY A 166 -8.94 -4.08 2.73
N ALA A 167 -10.24 -4.04 2.45
CA ALA A 167 -11.27 -3.94 3.50
C ALA A 167 -11.44 -5.26 4.26
N LEU A 168 -11.48 -6.39 3.56
CA LEU A 168 -11.73 -7.71 4.17
C LEU A 168 -10.50 -8.27 4.88
N GLY A 169 -9.29 -7.94 4.43
CA GLY A 169 -8.05 -8.47 5.01
C GLY A 169 -7.97 -8.30 6.52
N PRO A 170 -8.09 -7.07 7.05
CA PRO A 170 -8.06 -6.83 8.49
C PRO A 170 -9.22 -7.50 9.27
N PHE A 171 -10.42 -7.66 8.68
CA PHE A 171 -11.50 -8.43 9.28
C PHE A 171 -11.14 -9.92 9.42
N VAL A 172 -10.56 -10.50 8.37
CA VAL A 172 -10.07 -11.90 8.41
C VAL A 172 -8.97 -12.03 9.45
N ALA A 173 -8.03 -11.08 9.50
CA ALA A 173 -6.97 -11.05 10.50
C ALA A 173 -7.53 -11.03 11.91
N SER A 174 -8.45 -10.12 12.21
CA SER A 174 -9.14 -10.01 13.49
C SER A 174 -9.85 -11.32 13.87
N TRP A 175 -10.59 -11.92 12.94
CA TRP A 175 -11.29 -13.17 13.20
C TRP A 175 -10.34 -14.32 13.51
N VAL A 176 -9.29 -14.48 12.69
CA VAL A 176 -8.26 -15.54 12.88
C VAL A 176 -7.50 -15.32 14.18
N HIS A 177 -7.07 -14.09 14.46
CA HIS A 177 -6.33 -13.78 15.69
C HIS A 177 -7.14 -14.13 16.94
N ARG A 178 -8.43 -13.77 16.99
CA ARG A 178 -9.28 -14.02 18.17
C ARG A 178 -9.65 -15.47 18.38
N HIS A 179 -9.80 -16.27 17.33
CA HIS A 179 -10.26 -17.66 17.43
C HIS A 179 -9.11 -18.67 17.41
N LEU A 180 -7.96 -18.29 16.87
CA LEU A 180 -6.80 -19.18 16.76
C LEU A 180 -5.57 -18.56 17.43
N SER A 181 -4.85 -17.70 16.73
CA SER A 181 -3.73 -16.89 17.26
C SER A 181 -3.24 -15.92 16.18
N VAL A 182 -2.39 -14.96 16.57
CA VAL A 182 -1.83 -13.99 15.62
C VAL A 182 -0.93 -14.65 14.56
N GLU A 183 -0.17 -15.71 14.92
CA GLU A 183 0.67 -16.46 13.98
C GLU A 183 -0.17 -17.14 12.87
N ASN A 184 -1.38 -17.56 13.22
CA ASN A 184 -2.28 -18.18 12.26
C ASN A 184 -2.84 -17.20 11.23
N VAL A 185 -2.81 -15.88 11.47
CA VAL A 185 -3.12 -14.88 10.45
C VAL A 185 -2.17 -15.05 9.25
N PHE A 186 -0.87 -15.17 9.51
CA PHE A 186 0.13 -15.37 8.45
C PHE A 186 0.02 -16.74 7.78
N ARG A 187 -0.34 -17.81 8.53
CA ARG A 187 -0.56 -19.15 7.96
C ARG A 187 -1.79 -19.21 7.07
N VAL A 188 -2.87 -18.53 7.46
CA VAL A 188 -4.09 -18.42 6.62
C VAL A 188 -3.79 -17.58 5.38
N ALA A 189 -3.05 -16.50 5.49
CA ALA A 189 -2.56 -15.72 4.36
C ALA A 189 -1.71 -16.60 3.41
N ALA A 190 -0.80 -17.40 3.96
CA ALA A 190 0.01 -18.35 3.18
C ALA A 190 -0.85 -19.35 2.43
N ALA A 191 -1.83 -19.97 3.09
CA ALA A 191 -2.74 -20.93 2.46
C ALA A 191 -3.57 -20.28 1.35
N SER A 192 -4.07 -19.06 1.57
CA SER A 192 -4.84 -18.30 0.59
C SER A 192 -4.04 -18.05 -0.70
N VAL A 193 -2.82 -17.52 -0.58
CA VAL A 193 -1.98 -17.26 -1.78
C VAL A 193 -1.44 -18.54 -2.40
N PHE A 194 -1.26 -19.61 -1.63
CA PHE A 194 -0.89 -20.91 -2.17
C PHE A 194 -1.99 -21.52 -3.04
N LEU A 195 -3.26 -21.35 -2.66
CA LEU A 195 -4.38 -21.72 -3.53
C LEU A 195 -4.37 -20.91 -4.83
N MET A 196 -4.01 -19.64 -4.77
CA MET A 196 -3.88 -18.79 -5.97
C MET A 196 -2.72 -19.22 -6.88
N PHE A 197 -1.65 -19.77 -6.33
CA PHE A 197 -0.59 -20.40 -7.12
C PHE A 197 -1.16 -21.51 -8.03
N PHE A 198 -1.95 -22.43 -7.49
CA PHE A 198 -2.60 -23.48 -8.28
C PHE A 198 -3.64 -22.90 -9.25
N ALA A 199 -4.43 -21.92 -8.83
CA ALA A 199 -5.39 -21.28 -9.72
C ALA A 199 -4.69 -20.68 -10.96
N VAL A 200 -3.55 -20.01 -10.78
CA VAL A 200 -2.77 -19.48 -11.88
C VAL A 200 -2.16 -20.59 -12.74
N LEU A 201 -1.59 -21.63 -12.14
CA LEU A 201 -1.01 -22.75 -12.91
C LEU A 201 -2.04 -23.49 -13.76
N LEU A 202 -3.26 -23.68 -13.25
CA LEU A 202 -4.27 -24.53 -13.90
C LEU A 202 -5.20 -23.71 -14.81
N LEU A 203 -5.49 -22.47 -14.46
CA LEU A 203 -6.57 -21.71 -15.09
C LEU A 203 -6.08 -20.52 -15.92
N PHE A 204 -4.88 -19.96 -15.61
CA PHE A 204 -4.36 -18.78 -16.32
C PHE A 204 -3.73 -19.17 -17.65
N ARG A 205 -4.14 -18.48 -18.70
CA ARG A 205 -3.52 -18.54 -20.02
C ARG A 205 -2.84 -17.21 -20.31
N GLU A 206 -1.61 -17.24 -20.82
CA GLU A 206 -0.89 -16.02 -21.17
C GLU A 206 -1.68 -15.23 -22.23
N PRO A 207 -2.12 -13.97 -21.95
CA PRO A 207 -2.80 -13.19 -22.94
C PRO A 207 -1.86 -12.82 -24.11
N GLN A 208 -2.38 -12.78 -25.32
CA GLN A 208 -1.57 -12.45 -26.48
C GLN A 208 -0.97 -11.03 -26.34
N LYS A 209 0.29 -10.90 -26.75
CA LYS A 209 0.91 -9.58 -26.85
C LYS A 209 0.25 -8.81 -27.99
N SER A 210 -0.42 -7.71 -27.69
CA SER A 210 -0.95 -6.81 -28.73
C SER A 210 0.21 -6.08 -29.38
N GLY A 211 0.53 -6.42 -30.63
CA GLY A 211 1.45 -5.67 -31.50
C GLY A 211 2.91 -5.62 -31.05
N ASP A 212 3.72 -4.96 -31.86
CA ASP A 212 5.19 -4.79 -31.73
C ASP A 212 5.64 -3.86 -30.57
N ALA A 213 4.96 -3.85 -29.44
CA ALA A 213 5.44 -3.13 -28.26
C ALA A 213 6.74 -3.82 -27.78
N LYS A 214 7.89 -3.32 -28.27
CA LYS A 214 9.22 -3.72 -27.81
C LYS A 214 9.26 -3.49 -26.29
N THR A 215 9.43 -4.58 -25.54
CA THR A 215 9.73 -4.49 -24.11
C THR A 215 11.01 -3.67 -23.95
N ALA A 216 10.91 -2.55 -23.22
CA ALA A 216 12.07 -1.70 -22.97
C ALA A 216 13.20 -2.54 -22.35
N SER A 217 14.43 -2.36 -22.84
CA SER A 217 15.58 -3.04 -22.28
C SER A 217 15.83 -2.54 -20.84
N LEU A 218 16.48 -3.36 -20.00
CA LEU A 218 16.84 -2.93 -18.64
C LEU A 218 17.70 -1.65 -18.67
N ALA A 219 18.63 -1.54 -19.65
CA ALA A 219 19.45 -0.36 -19.85
C ALA A 219 18.61 0.88 -20.21
N GLU A 220 17.58 0.71 -21.03
CA GLU A 220 16.66 1.77 -21.41
C GLU A 220 15.78 2.20 -20.21
N THR A 221 15.31 1.24 -19.44
CA THR A 221 14.59 1.51 -18.18
C THR A 221 15.47 2.28 -17.20
N MET A 222 16.72 1.87 -17.00
CA MET A 222 17.68 2.57 -16.14
C MET A 222 18.00 3.98 -16.65
N ARG A 223 18.17 4.15 -17.96
CA ARG A 223 18.39 5.46 -18.57
C ARG A 223 17.19 6.39 -18.38
N ASN A 224 15.97 5.87 -18.52
CA ASN A 224 14.75 6.62 -18.27
C ASN A 224 14.62 7.00 -16.79
N PHE A 225 14.98 6.11 -15.87
CA PHE A 225 15.07 6.44 -14.44
C PHE A 225 16.04 7.58 -14.18
N GLY A 226 17.24 7.54 -14.76
CA GLY A 226 18.22 8.62 -14.63
C GLY A 226 17.66 9.97 -15.09
N ARG A 227 16.89 10.01 -16.17
CA ARG A 227 16.25 11.24 -16.65
C ARG A 227 15.19 11.78 -15.68
N VAL A 228 14.41 10.91 -15.05
CA VAL A 228 13.40 11.32 -14.05
C VAL A 228 14.08 11.88 -12.80
N VAL A 229 15.12 11.19 -12.31
CA VAL A 229 15.91 11.65 -11.15
C VAL A 229 16.60 12.98 -11.44
N ALA A 230 16.98 13.24 -12.69
CA ALA A 230 17.55 14.52 -13.11
C ALA A 230 16.54 15.67 -13.16
N ASN A 231 15.24 15.45 -12.94
CA ASN A 231 14.23 16.50 -12.85
C ASN A 231 14.10 16.98 -11.39
N PRO A 232 14.75 18.09 -10.97
CA PRO A 232 14.82 18.48 -9.57
C PRO A 232 13.46 18.94 -9.03
N LYS A 233 12.60 19.53 -9.88
CA LYS A 233 11.27 19.97 -9.44
C LYS A 233 10.39 18.76 -9.10
N PHE A 234 10.40 17.76 -9.96
CA PHE A 234 9.64 16.53 -9.72
C PHE A 234 10.15 15.75 -8.50
N MET A 235 11.48 15.59 -8.38
CA MET A 235 12.09 14.91 -7.24
C MET A 235 11.82 15.63 -5.92
N LEU A 236 11.90 16.97 -5.91
CA LEU A 236 11.58 17.77 -4.73
C LEU A 236 10.13 17.57 -4.28
N PHE A 237 9.18 17.55 -5.24
CA PHE A 237 7.79 17.24 -4.94
C PHE A 237 7.63 15.85 -4.28
N LEU A 238 8.24 14.82 -4.86
CA LEU A 238 8.17 13.45 -4.32
C LEU A 238 8.80 13.37 -2.92
N LEU A 239 9.93 14.03 -2.70
CA LEU A 239 10.60 14.06 -1.39
C LEU A 239 9.75 14.75 -0.33
N ILE A 240 9.18 15.93 -0.64
CA ILE A 240 8.27 16.61 0.29
C ILE A 240 7.03 15.73 0.57
N PHE A 241 6.45 15.15 -0.48
CA PHE A 241 5.26 14.32 -0.34
C PHE A 241 5.52 13.00 0.41
N SER A 242 6.77 12.55 0.50
CA SER A 242 7.15 11.43 1.38
C SER A 242 6.81 11.71 2.85
N GLY A 243 6.80 12.99 3.27
CA GLY A 243 6.37 13.38 4.61
C GLY A 243 4.90 13.02 4.91
N TYR A 244 4.00 13.11 3.92
CA TYR A 244 2.63 12.59 4.06
C TYR A 244 2.65 11.09 4.38
N TRP A 245 3.42 10.31 3.63
CA TRP A 245 3.46 8.86 3.80
C TRP A 245 4.16 8.43 5.09
N ILE A 246 5.10 9.22 5.63
CA ILE A 246 5.68 8.98 6.96
C ILE A 246 4.59 8.97 8.03
N VAL A 247 3.65 9.90 7.95
CA VAL A 247 2.55 10.02 8.94
C VAL A 247 1.42 9.05 8.63
N TYR A 248 1.06 8.86 7.36
CA TYR A 248 0.02 7.94 6.93
C TYR A 248 0.30 6.49 7.36
N TRP A 249 1.53 6.01 7.14
CA TRP A 249 1.89 4.63 7.50
C TRP A 249 1.87 4.35 9.01
N GLN A 250 1.79 5.37 9.85
CA GLN A 250 1.59 5.16 11.28
C GLN A 250 0.28 4.44 11.60
N GLU A 251 -0.73 4.59 10.72
CA GLU A 251 -2.00 3.85 10.82
C GLU A 251 -1.77 2.34 10.95
N PHE A 252 -0.80 1.79 10.22
CA PHE A 252 -0.49 0.35 10.19
C PHE A 252 0.68 -0.05 11.09
N ILE A 253 1.58 0.88 11.43
CA ILE A 253 2.86 0.56 12.07
C ILE A 253 2.81 0.80 13.57
N THR A 254 2.50 2.01 14.01
CA THR A 254 2.57 2.38 15.43
C THR A 254 1.21 2.64 16.07
N LEU A 255 0.21 3.04 15.30
CA LEU A 255 -1.11 3.33 15.84
C LEU A 255 -1.78 2.09 16.46
N PRO A 256 -1.67 0.86 15.90
CA PRO A 256 -2.18 -0.35 16.56
C PRO A 256 -1.54 -0.60 17.92
N ILE A 257 -0.23 -0.40 18.05
CA ILE A 257 0.49 -0.51 19.33
C ILE A 257 0.01 0.59 20.28
N TYR A 258 -0.03 1.84 19.80
CA TYR A 258 -0.50 2.97 20.61
C TYR A 258 -1.92 2.76 21.16
N ILE A 259 -2.84 2.29 20.33
CA ILE A 259 -4.23 2.05 20.75
C ILE A 259 -4.28 0.94 21.80
N HIS A 260 -3.57 -0.17 21.57
CA HIS A 260 -3.54 -1.28 22.50
C HIS A 260 -2.93 -0.89 23.85
N ASP A 261 -1.78 -0.21 23.86
CA ASP A 261 -1.04 0.05 25.09
C ASP A 261 -1.53 1.26 25.88
N TYR A 262 -2.13 2.28 25.21
CA TYR A 262 -2.43 3.56 25.82
C TYR A 262 -3.89 3.99 25.72
N VAL A 263 -4.75 3.30 24.96
CA VAL A 263 -6.17 3.65 24.82
C VAL A 263 -7.05 2.53 25.36
N ASP A 264 -6.98 1.33 24.81
CA ASP A 264 -7.76 0.18 25.24
C ASP A 264 -7.04 -1.14 24.89
N PRO A 265 -6.53 -1.89 25.88
CA PRO A 265 -5.88 -3.17 25.66
C PRO A 265 -6.79 -4.25 25.03
N LYS A 266 -8.10 -4.05 25.05
CA LYS A 266 -9.08 -4.97 24.43
C LYS A 266 -9.47 -4.53 23.02
N ALA A 267 -8.91 -3.44 22.50
CA ALA A 267 -9.23 -2.94 21.18
C ALA A 267 -8.86 -3.96 20.09
N ASP A 268 -9.80 -4.18 19.19
CA ASP A 268 -9.58 -4.97 17.97
C ASP A 268 -8.92 -4.08 16.90
N THR A 269 -7.62 -3.85 17.05
CA THR A 269 -6.86 -2.93 16.20
C THR A 269 -6.81 -3.40 14.76
N GLU A 270 -6.78 -4.70 14.49
CA GLU A 270 -6.85 -5.26 13.14
C GLU A 270 -8.18 -4.87 12.47
N ARG A 271 -9.31 -5.08 13.15
CA ARG A 271 -10.63 -4.71 12.61
C ARG A 271 -10.76 -3.21 12.39
N MET A 272 -10.18 -2.39 13.26
CA MET A 272 -10.22 -0.93 13.13
C MET A 272 -9.58 -0.46 11.82
N LEU A 273 -8.53 -1.11 11.35
CA LEU A 273 -7.85 -0.79 10.09
C LEU A 273 -8.73 -1.00 8.84
N SER A 274 -9.82 -1.76 8.94
CA SER A 274 -10.81 -1.84 7.85
C SER A 274 -11.61 -0.55 7.66
N THR A 275 -11.59 0.37 8.64
CA THR A 275 -12.35 1.62 8.59
C THR A 275 -11.97 2.47 7.38
N GLY A 276 -10.67 2.65 7.13
CA GLY A 276 -10.18 3.42 5.97
C GLY A 276 -10.70 2.89 4.64
N PRO A 277 -10.42 1.64 4.25
CA PRO A 277 -10.92 1.05 3.01
C PRO A 277 -12.45 1.07 2.88
N LEU A 278 -13.20 0.88 3.97
CA LEU A 278 -14.67 0.97 3.94
C LEU A 278 -15.15 2.38 3.62
N VAL A 279 -14.55 3.41 4.23
CA VAL A 279 -14.84 4.82 3.92
C VAL A 279 -14.49 5.13 2.46
N VAL A 280 -13.35 4.63 1.98
CA VAL A 280 -12.95 4.79 0.58
C VAL A 280 -13.98 4.18 -0.36
N ILE A 281 -14.40 2.94 -0.15
CA ILE A 281 -15.41 2.27 -0.99
C ILE A 281 -16.73 3.05 -0.98
N ALA A 282 -17.19 3.48 0.20
CA ALA A 282 -18.49 4.15 0.35
C ALA A 282 -18.52 5.53 -0.31
N PHE A 283 -17.43 6.29 -0.26
CA PHE A 283 -17.44 7.72 -0.57
C PHE A 283 -16.60 8.14 -1.78
N THR A 284 -15.86 7.23 -2.45
CA THR A 284 -15.01 7.57 -3.60
C THR A 284 -15.73 8.38 -4.67
N VAL A 285 -16.95 7.98 -5.07
CA VAL A 285 -17.70 8.67 -6.12
C VAL A 285 -18.11 10.08 -5.67
N ALA A 286 -18.60 10.22 -4.43
CA ALA A 286 -19.02 11.50 -3.89
C ALA A 286 -17.85 12.51 -3.82
N PHE A 287 -16.71 12.11 -3.28
CA PHE A 287 -15.53 12.96 -3.19
C PHE A 287 -14.88 13.24 -4.55
N SER A 288 -14.94 12.30 -5.49
CA SER A 288 -14.50 12.54 -6.86
C SER A 288 -15.29 13.67 -7.52
N VAL A 289 -16.63 13.70 -7.34
CA VAL A 289 -17.50 14.78 -7.85
C VAL A 289 -17.24 16.10 -7.14
N LEU A 290 -17.14 16.08 -5.81
CA LEU A 290 -16.91 17.29 -5.00
C LEU A 290 -15.59 17.99 -5.33
N THR A 291 -14.56 17.21 -5.66
CA THR A 291 -13.21 17.73 -5.92
C THR A 291 -12.92 18.07 -7.38
N GLN A 292 -13.86 17.82 -8.31
CA GLN A 292 -13.65 18.04 -9.76
C GLN A 292 -13.18 19.45 -10.13
N LYS A 293 -13.68 20.47 -9.42
CA LYS A 293 -13.38 21.89 -9.70
C LYS A 293 -12.08 22.39 -9.04
N ILE A 294 -11.45 21.56 -8.22
CA ILE A 294 -10.20 21.90 -7.54
C ILE A 294 -9.02 21.43 -8.41
N SER A 295 -7.97 22.26 -8.60
CA SER A 295 -6.76 21.80 -9.30
C SER A 295 -6.13 20.59 -8.59
N ALA A 296 -5.50 19.70 -9.36
CA ALA A 296 -4.97 18.45 -8.83
C ALA A 296 -4.01 18.71 -7.66
N PHE A 297 -3.08 19.66 -7.82
CA PHE A 297 -2.13 19.97 -6.74
C PHE A 297 -2.79 20.55 -5.49
N ARG A 298 -3.79 21.43 -5.63
CA ARG A 298 -4.53 21.96 -4.46
C ARG A 298 -5.34 20.87 -3.75
N ALA A 299 -5.90 19.94 -4.48
CA ALA A 299 -6.57 18.79 -3.88
C ALA A 299 -5.58 17.89 -3.10
N VAL A 300 -4.37 17.66 -3.63
CA VAL A 300 -3.29 16.98 -2.90
C VAL A 300 -2.95 17.73 -1.60
N LEU A 301 -2.79 19.05 -1.66
CA LEU A 301 -2.51 19.87 -0.48
C LEU A 301 -3.63 19.80 0.58
N LEU A 302 -4.88 19.94 0.14
CA LEU A 302 -6.05 19.90 1.03
C LEU A 302 -6.23 18.53 1.68
N GLY A 303 -6.16 17.46 0.91
CA GLY A 303 -6.29 16.10 1.42
C GLY A 303 -5.15 15.74 2.37
N THR A 304 -3.92 16.19 2.08
CA THR A 304 -2.78 16.05 2.99
C THR A 304 -3.08 16.75 4.32
N LEU A 305 -3.52 18.01 4.30
CA LEU A 305 -3.86 18.75 5.51
C LEU A 305 -4.90 18.01 6.36
N ILE A 306 -5.99 17.56 5.73
CA ILE A 306 -7.08 16.85 6.42
C ILE A 306 -6.57 15.57 7.09
N SER A 307 -5.81 14.74 6.35
CA SER A 307 -5.26 13.50 6.93
C SER A 307 -4.29 13.78 8.07
N MET A 308 -3.50 14.84 7.99
CA MET A 308 -2.46 15.11 8.98
C MET A 308 -3.01 15.68 10.29
N VAL A 309 -4.07 16.49 10.25
CA VAL A 309 -4.73 16.99 11.47
C VAL A 309 -5.57 15.92 12.18
N ALA A 310 -5.83 14.79 11.53
CA ALA A 310 -6.61 13.69 12.11
C ALA A 310 -5.99 13.14 13.40
N PHE A 311 -4.66 13.05 13.47
CA PHE A 311 -3.97 12.55 14.67
C PHE A 311 -4.17 13.43 15.90
N ALA A 312 -4.45 14.73 15.72
CA ALA A 312 -4.81 15.63 16.81
C ALA A 312 -6.13 15.23 17.51
N ILE A 313 -7.07 14.57 16.80
CA ILE A 313 -8.34 14.10 17.39
C ILE A 313 -8.03 13.10 18.51
N LEU A 314 -7.21 12.10 18.23
CA LEU A 314 -6.84 11.09 19.22
C LEU A 314 -5.89 11.66 20.29
N ALA A 315 -5.08 12.66 19.95
CA ALA A 315 -4.20 13.33 20.91
C ALA A 315 -5.01 14.13 21.96
N LEU A 316 -6.11 14.73 21.54
CA LEU A 316 -7.02 15.49 22.42
C LEU A 316 -7.94 14.59 23.26
N HIS A 317 -8.37 13.47 22.68
CA HIS A 317 -9.33 12.56 23.31
C HIS A 317 -8.84 11.12 23.18
N SER A 318 -8.11 10.61 24.18
CA SER A 318 -7.63 9.22 24.22
C SER A 318 -8.80 8.25 24.45
N SER A 319 -9.54 7.95 23.38
CA SER A 319 -10.67 7.00 23.42
C SER A 319 -10.77 6.21 22.13
N ILE A 320 -11.41 5.05 22.20
CA ILE A 320 -11.64 4.19 21.03
C ILE A 320 -12.47 4.90 19.95
N TYR A 321 -13.42 5.75 20.33
CA TYR A 321 -14.21 6.55 19.39
C TYR A 321 -13.36 7.59 18.66
N ALA A 322 -12.45 8.24 19.38
CA ALA A 322 -11.49 9.17 18.77
C ALA A 322 -10.52 8.45 17.82
N ALA A 323 -10.11 7.22 18.14
CA ALA A 323 -9.30 6.41 17.24
C ALA A 323 -10.05 6.11 15.93
N TYR A 324 -11.32 5.68 16.00
CA TYR A 324 -12.14 5.50 14.79
C TYR A 324 -12.33 6.82 14.02
N ALA A 325 -12.59 7.93 14.71
CA ALA A 325 -12.72 9.24 14.06
C ALA A 325 -11.43 9.65 13.35
N THR A 326 -10.27 9.39 13.97
CA THR A 326 -8.94 9.61 13.34
C THR A 326 -8.83 8.84 12.05
N LEU A 327 -9.13 7.53 12.03
CA LEU A 327 -9.08 6.69 10.84
C LEU A 327 -10.05 7.17 9.73
N VAL A 328 -11.26 7.56 10.09
CA VAL A 328 -12.24 8.13 9.15
C VAL A 328 -11.71 9.43 8.52
N VAL A 329 -11.14 10.34 9.31
CA VAL A 329 -10.64 11.62 8.80
C VAL A 329 -9.39 11.41 7.93
N ILE A 330 -8.50 10.46 8.27
CA ILE A 330 -7.38 10.06 7.41
C ILE A 330 -7.91 9.59 6.05
N ALA A 331 -8.90 8.69 6.03
CA ALA A 331 -9.49 8.16 4.81
C ALA A 331 -10.19 9.24 3.97
N VAL A 332 -10.85 10.22 4.60
CA VAL A 332 -11.44 11.37 3.87
C VAL A 332 -10.35 12.20 3.19
N GLY A 333 -9.23 12.47 3.86
CA GLY A 333 -8.11 13.16 3.25
C GLY A 333 -7.51 12.35 2.10
N GLU A 334 -7.39 11.04 2.24
CA GLU A 334 -6.93 10.13 1.18
C GLU A 334 -7.85 10.17 -0.05
N LEU A 335 -9.17 10.11 0.14
CA LEU A 335 -10.15 10.22 -0.94
C LEU A 335 -10.01 11.51 -1.77
N ILE A 336 -9.63 12.60 -1.13
CA ILE A 336 -9.43 13.89 -1.80
C ILE A 336 -8.10 13.90 -2.57
N GLN A 337 -7.02 13.37 -1.95
CA GLN A 337 -5.67 13.56 -2.50
C GLN A 337 -5.21 12.45 -3.45
N GLN A 338 -5.53 11.16 -3.19
CA GLN A 338 -4.94 10.03 -3.93
C GLN A 338 -5.24 10.05 -5.44
N PRO A 339 -6.49 10.22 -5.91
CA PRO A 339 -6.75 10.27 -7.34
C PRO A 339 -6.07 11.48 -8.00
N ARG A 340 -5.97 12.59 -7.27
CA ARG A 340 -5.38 13.84 -7.74
C ARG A 340 -3.85 13.82 -7.75
N TYR A 341 -3.24 13.05 -6.87
CA TYR A 341 -1.82 12.80 -6.86
C TYR A 341 -1.35 12.13 -8.17
N TYR A 342 -2.04 11.09 -8.60
CA TYR A 342 -1.73 10.41 -9.85
C TYR A 342 -2.05 11.27 -11.08
N ASP A 343 -3.16 12.02 -11.06
CA ASP A 343 -3.50 12.99 -12.12
C ASP A 343 -2.40 14.04 -12.26
N TYR A 344 -1.95 14.62 -11.16
CA TYR A 344 -0.85 15.60 -11.15
C TYR A 344 0.44 15.03 -11.75
N ILE A 345 0.87 13.85 -11.31
CA ILE A 345 2.09 13.20 -11.83
C ILE A 345 1.97 12.89 -13.32
N SER A 346 0.81 12.40 -13.77
CA SER A 346 0.59 12.07 -15.18
C SER A 346 0.72 13.29 -16.10
N ARG A 347 0.34 14.48 -15.62
CA ARG A 347 0.46 15.75 -16.34
C ARG A 347 1.88 16.30 -16.34
N LEU A 348 2.70 15.98 -15.34
CA LEU A 348 4.10 16.38 -15.29
C LEU A 348 4.99 15.55 -16.21
N ALA A 349 4.54 14.39 -16.61
CA ALA A 349 5.31 13.46 -17.43
C ALA A 349 5.45 13.99 -18.87
N PRO A 350 6.67 14.10 -19.41
CA PRO A 350 6.87 14.41 -20.82
C PRO A 350 6.21 13.32 -21.71
N PRO A 351 5.84 13.68 -22.97
CA PRO A 351 5.33 12.71 -23.93
C PRO A 351 6.23 11.46 -24.04
N GLY A 352 5.63 10.29 -23.96
CA GLY A 352 6.34 9.00 -24.02
C GLY A 352 7.05 8.56 -22.73
N GLN A 353 7.00 9.34 -21.63
CA GLN A 353 7.62 9.00 -20.34
C GLN A 353 6.60 8.78 -19.21
N GLN A 354 5.28 8.81 -19.50
CA GLN A 354 4.24 8.69 -18.48
C GLN A 354 4.41 7.44 -17.61
N GLY A 355 4.72 6.29 -18.22
CA GLY A 355 4.93 5.05 -17.47
C GLY A 355 6.08 5.13 -16.46
N THR A 356 7.18 5.80 -16.81
CA THR A 356 8.33 5.98 -15.91
C THR A 356 7.99 6.92 -14.75
N TYR A 357 7.35 8.07 -15.05
CA TYR A 357 6.91 9.00 -14.01
C TYR A 357 5.89 8.38 -13.05
N MET A 358 4.94 7.58 -13.59
CA MET A 358 3.99 6.82 -12.76
C MET A 358 4.66 5.74 -11.91
N GLY A 359 5.75 5.13 -12.38
CA GLY A 359 6.58 4.26 -11.55
C GLY A 359 7.20 4.99 -10.36
N PHE A 360 7.71 6.20 -10.59
CA PHE A 360 8.24 7.04 -9.51
C PHE A 360 7.17 7.56 -8.54
N ALA A 361 5.89 7.53 -8.91
CA ALA A 361 4.80 7.84 -7.98
C ALA A 361 4.77 6.93 -6.74
N PHE A 362 5.36 5.74 -6.80
CA PHE A 362 5.48 4.84 -5.66
C PHE A 362 6.68 5.14 -4.76
N LEU A 363 7.62 5.97 -5.20
CA LEU A 363 8.82 6.32 -4.41
C LEU A 363 8.49 6.96 -3.05
N PRO A 364 7.57 7.94 -2.94
CA PRO A 364 7.16 8.50 -1.64
C PRO A 364 6.55 7.48 -0.70
N LEU A 365 5.80 6.49 -1.22
CA LEU A 365 5.21 5.43 -0.42
C LEU A 365 6.30 4.57 0.23
N GLY A 366 7.32 4.20 -0.54
CA GLY A 366 8.45 3.41 -0.07
C GLY A 366 9.30 4.15 0.96
N ILE A 367 9.73 5.38 0.64
CA ILE A 367 10.48 6.26 1.55
C ILE A 367 9.67 6.51 2.82
N GLY A 368 8.38 6.84 2.66
CA GLY A 368 7.48 7.13 3.76
C GLY A 368 7.33 5.96 4.71
N SER A 369 7.09 4.74 4.21
CA SER A 369 6.95 3.55 5.05
C SER A 369 8.24 3.21 5.81
N PHE A 370 9.40 3.26 5.11
CA PHE A 370 10.68 3.01 5.74
C PHE A 370 10.98 4.00 6.87
N LEU A 371 10.78 5.30 6.62
CA LEU A 371 10.98 6.34 7.62
C LEU A 371 9.88 6.33 8.70
N ALA A 372 8.66 5.88 8.38
CA ALA A 372 7.58 5.76 9.34
C ALA A 372 7.92 4.80 10.47
N GLY A 373 8.46 3.61 10.15
CA GLY A 373 8.92 2.67 11.17
C GLY A 373 9.96 3.28 12.08
N ARG A 374 10.99 3.90 11.49
CA ARG A 374 12.10 4.49 12.23
C ARG A 374 11.68 5.66 13.10
N ILE A 375 10.99 6.64 12.51
CA ILE A 375 10.57 7.86 13.20
C ILE A 375 9.44 7.54 14.19
N GLY A 376 8.42 6.82 13.75
CA GLY A 376 7.26 6.50 14.58
C GLY A 376 7.62 5.65 15.78
N GLY A 377 8.45 4.60 15.58
CA GLY A 377 8.94 3.75 16.67
C GLY A 377 9.72 4.55 17.71
N ALA A 378 10.69 5.37 17.26
CA ALA A 378 11.49 6.21 18.16
C ALA A 378 10.64 7.25 18.93
N LEU A 379 9.66 7.86 18.25
CA LEU A 379 8.75 8.81 18.90
C LEU A 379 7.82 8.14 19.90
N LEU A 380 7.27 6.96 19.57
CA LEU A 380 6.38 6.22 20.48
C LEU A 380 7.14 5.71 21.70
N HIS A 381 8.32 5.14 21.50
CA HIS A 381 9.19 4.75 22.61
C HIS A 381 9.53 5.95 23.51
N ARG A 382 10.01 7.05 22.93
CA ARG A 382 10.42 8.23 23.70
C ARG A 382 9.26 8.86 24.50
N PHE A 383 8.13 9.08 23.85
CA PHE A 383 7.01 9.78 24.49
C PHE A 383 6.09 8.83 25.27
N GLY A 384 5.87 7.61 24.79
CA GLY A 384 5.02 6.62 25.45
C GLY A 384 5.71 5.93 26.59
N GLU A 385 6.82 5.25 26.34
CA GLU A 385 7.49 4.40 27.31
C GLU A 385 8.39 5.21 28.26
N VAL A 386 9.26 6.10 27.74
CA VAL A 386 10.25 6.82 28.57
C VAL A 386 9.64 8.01 29.29
N GLN A 387 8.84 8.84 28.62
CA GLN A 387 8.28 10.05 29.21
C GLN A 387 6.88 9.86 29.83
N HIS A 388 6.23 8.71 29.58
CA HIS A 388 4.85 8.42 30.01
C HIS A 388 3.84 9.50 29.60
N ARG A 389 4.05 10.10 28.42
CA ARG A 389 3.19 11.12 27.81
C ARG A 389 2.83 10.72 26.35
N PRO A 390 2.10 9.61 26.16
CA PRO A 390 1.87 9.03 24.84
C PRO A 390 1.17 10.00 23.87
N GLN A 391 0.38 10.97 24.35
CA GLN A 391 -0.27 11.97 23.50
C GLN A 391 0.73 12.85 22.73
N LEU A 392 1.95 13.05 23.27
CA LEU A 392 2.99 13.82 22.58
C LEU A 392 3.46 13.14 21.30
N PHE A 393 3.39 11.79 21.22
CA PHE A 393 3.62 11.05 19.98
C PHE A 393 2.66 11.51 18.87
N LEU A 394 1.36 11.58 19.16
CA LEU A 394 0.33 11.99 18.19
C LEU A 394 0.48 13.46 17.78
N TRP A 395 0.85 14.33 18.74
CA TRP A 395 1.16 15.73 18.44
C TRP A 395 2.40 15.87 17.58
N ALA A 396 3.43 15.04 17.79
CA ALA A 396 4.62 15.03 16.93
C ALA A 396 4.28 14.60 15.50
N LEU A 397 3.43 13.57 15.32
CA LEU A 397 2.93 13.17 14.00
C LEU A 397 2.15 14.29 13.33
N THR A 398 1.24 14.95 14.07
CA THR A 398 0.50 16.12 13.57
C THR A 398 1.46 17.23 13.13
N ALA A 399 2.50 17.51 13.91
CA ALA A 399 3.48 18.54 13.58
C ALA A 399 4.29 18.19 12.32
N ILE A 400 4.73 16.94 12.15
CA ILE A 400 5.39 16.45 10.93
C ILE A 400 4.46 16.62 9.73
N GLY A 401 3.19 16.25 9.87
CA GLY A 401 2.20 16.37 8.81
C GLY A 401 1.89 17.82 8.43
N LEU A 402 1.76 18.71 9.39
CA LEU A 402 1.58 20.13 9.16
C LEU A 402 2.83 20.75 8.50
N GLY A 403 4.03 20.35 8.93
CA GLY A 403 5.28 20.73 8.28
C GLY A 403 5.33 20.29 6.82
N THR A 404 4.92 19.06 6.52
CA THR A 404 4.79 18.57 5.15
C THR A 404 3.81 19.39 4.33
N THR A 405 2.63 19.67 4.89
CA THR A 405 1.61 20.51 4.25
C THR A 405 2.13 21.91 3.96
N PHE A 406 2.86 22.51 4.90
CA PHE A 406 3.49 23.80 4.72
C PHE A 406 4.57 23.80 3.63
N LEU A 407 5.40 22.75 3.57
CA LEU A 407 6.40 22.60 2.50
C LEU A 407 5.73 22.42 1.12
N LEU A 408 4.63 21.67 1.03
CA LEU A 408 3.83 21.58 -0.21
C LEU A 408 3.23 22.93 -0.59
N TRP A 409 2.76 23.71 0.38
CA TRP A 409 2.26 25.06 0.12
C TRP A 409 3.36 26.00 -0.39
N ILE A 410 4.57 25.94 0.19
CA ILE A 410 5.74 26.69 -0.32
C ILE A 410 6.07 26.23 -1.75
N TYR A 411 6.07 24.93 -2.00
CA TYR A 411 6.31 24.37 -3.32
C TYR A 411 5.29 24.92 -4.35
N ASP A 412 4.01 25.03 -3.99
CA ASP A 412 2.99 25.64 -4.86
C ASP A 412 3.30 27.12 -5.17
N ARG A 413 3.84 27.85 -4.20
CA ARG A 413 4.21 29.28 -4.40
C ARG A 413 5.43 29.47 -5.28
N ILE A 414 6.41 28.59 -5.20
CA ILE A 414 7.68 28.69 -5.93
C ILE A 414 7.55 28.09 -7.34
N VAL A 415 7.03 26.86 -7.46
CA VAL A 415 6.96 26.12 -8.72
C VAL A 415 5.67 26.42 -9.48
N LYS A 416 4.64 26.89 -8.77
CA LYS A 416 3.30 27.28 -9.28
C LYS A 416 2.59 26.14 -10.06
N PRO A 417 2.60 24.88 -9.58
CA PRO A 417 1.97 23.77 -10.28
C PRO A 417 0.47 23.99 -10.49
N SER A 418 -0.24 24.54 -9.49
CA SER A 418 -1.68 24.82 -9.60
C SER A 418 -2.01 25.94 -10.63
N ALA A 419 -1.12 26.88 -10.85
CA ALA A 419 -1.27 27.92 -11.88
C ALA A 419 -1.02 27.34 -13.29
N ILE A 420 -0.02 26.46 -13.43
CA ILE A 420 0.28 25.76 -14.69
C ILE A 420 -0.92 24.90 -15.12
N GLU A 421 -1.57 24.20 -14.17
CA GLU A 421 -2.75 23.37 -14.45
C GLU A 421 -3.97 24.17 -14.90
N THR A 422 -4.14 25.40 -14.42
CA THR A 422 -5.30 26.25 -14.74
C THR A 422 -5.05 27.19 -15.93
N GLY A 423 -3.85 27.15 -16.54
CA GLY A 423 -3.50 28.01 -17.67
C GLY A 423 -3.38 29.51 -17.32
N LYS A 424 -3.13 29.81 -16.03
CA LYS A 424 -2.96 31.17 -15.51
C LYS A 424 -1.49 31.51 -15.25
#